data_962b062ffad887ec8372039eac806b33
#
_entry.id   962b062ffad887ec8372039eac806b33
#
_cell.length_a   1.000
_cell.length_b   1.000
_cell.length_c   1.000
_cell.angle_alpha   90.00
_cell.angle_beta   90.00
_cell.angle_gamma   90.00
#
_symmetry.space_group_name_H-M   'P 1'
#
loop_
_entity.id
_entity.type
_entity.pdbx_description
1 polymer ?
#
loop_
_entity_poly.entity_id
_entity_poly.type
_entity_poly.pdbx_seq_one_letter_code
_entity_poly.pdbx_strand_id
1 'polypeptide(L)'
;IVPRDEEGKILYSAAEDKSSEEITRMADEAIACMQKLGKRYSQLDGWYPKPKPMYFSDFMCQQYMCGYYFPFSMEANYNDVMYLMNKPAAMCHELSHLRGYIFEDEANFIAYLACLQSEDPIFQYSGYLSVITYLINDLYKAAGEEELLAARKLIGPMKEGEVAITDG
;
A
#
# COMPACT_ATOMS: atom_id res chain seq x y z
N ILE A 1 -10.32 -11.51 -6.62
CA ILE A 1 -9.13 -12.42 -6.76
C ILE A 1 -8.18 -11.71 -7.71
N VAL A 2 -6.97 -11.42 -7.25
CA VAL A 2 -5.92 -10.81 -8.08
C VAL A 2 -5.56 -11.80 -9.21
N PRO A 3 -5.57 -11.39 -10.48
CA PRO A 3 -5.27 -12.28 -11.61
C PRO A 3 -3.86 -12.85 -11.49
N ARG A 4 -3.73 -14.15 -11.71
CA ARG A 4 -2.46 -14.87 -11.71
C ARG A 4 -2.33 -15.69 -12.98
N ASP A 5 -1.09 -15.88 -13.45
CA ASP A 5 -0.80 -16.80 -14.55
C ASP A 5 -0.90 -18.28 -14.13
N GLU A 6 -0.68 -19.19 -15.07
CA GLU A 6 -0.70 -20.64 -14.82
C GLU A 6 0.37 -21.10 -13.81
N GLU A 7 1.42 -20.32 -13.61
CA GLU A 7 2.49 -20.54 -12.63
C GLU A 7 2.15 -19.89 -11.26
N GLY A 8 1.00 -19.22 -11.16
CA GLY A 8 0.52 -18.54 -9.95
C GLY A 8 1.20 -17.19 -9.69
N LYS A 9 1.93 -16.63 -10.67
CA LYS A 9 2.53 -15.29 -10.61
C LYS A 9 1.44 -14.24 -10.83
N ILE A 10 1.50 -13.15 -10.10
CA ILE A 10 0.58 -12.03 -10.28
C ILE A 10 0.83 -11.42 -11.67
N LEU A 11 -0.25 -11.29 -12.47
CA LEU A 11 -0.18 -10.81 -13.85
C LEU A 11 0.13 -9.32 -13.98
N TYR A 12 0.08 -8.56 -12.88
CA TYR A 12 0.45 -7.16 -12.88
C TYR A 12 1.94 -7.00 -12.60
N SER A 13 2.74 -6.87 -13.66
CA SER A 13 4.16 -6.55 -13.51
C SER A 13 4.36 -5.05 -13.27
N ALA A 14 5.33 -4.70 -12.45
CA ALA A 14 5.62 -3.32 -12.07
C ALA A 14 6.05 -2.41 -13.24
N ALA A 15 6.46 -3.00 -14.35
CA ALA A 15 7.20 -2.28 -15.38
C ALA A 15 6.44 -2.03 -16.69
N GLU A 16 5.40 -2.80 -17.00
CA GLU A 16 4.96 -2.90 -18.40
C GLU A 16 3.64 -2.21 -18.73
N ASP A 17 2.80 -1.84 -17.74
CA ASP A 17 1.47 -1.29 -18.04
C ASP A 17 1.14 -0.05 -17.22
N LYS A 18 1.98 0.97 -17.34
CA LYS A 18 1.69 2.30 -16.82
C LYS A 18 0.91 3.11 -17.86
N SER A 19 -0.32 2.73 -18.16
CA SER A 19 -1.18 3.69 -18.83
C SER A 19 -1.45 4.84 -17.84
N SER A 20 -1.22 6.07 -18.30
CA SER A 20 -1.52 7.28 -17.51
C SER A 20 -2.95 7.29 -16.97
N GLU A 21 -3.86 6.59 -17.65
CA GLU A 21 -5.25 6.42 -17.28
C GLU A 21 -5.44 5.50 -16.06
N GLU A 22 -4.72 4.39 -15.99
CA GLU A 22 -4.82 3.45 -14.87
C GLU A 22 -4.28 4.04 -13.57
N ILE A 23 -3.13 4.72 -13.65
CA ILE A 23 -2.57 5.44 -12.51
C ILE A 23 -3.51 6.55 -12.03
N THR A 24 -4.12 7.27 -12.98
CA THR A 24 -5.12 8.31 -12.68
C THR A 24 -6.33 7.71 -11.96
N ARG A 25 -6.83 6.57 -12.44
CA ARG A 25 -7.93 5.83 -11.82
C ARG A 25 -7.59 5.36 -10.40
N MET A 26 -6.39 4.84 -10.18
CA MET A 26 -5.93 4.43 -8.84
C MET A 26 -5.88 5.61 -7.87
N ALA A 27 -5.39 6.76 -8.32
CA ALA A 27 -5.33 7.96 -7.48
C ALA A 27 -6.74 8.47 -7.10
N ASP A 28 -7.69 8.41 -8.04
CA ASP A 28 -9.08 8.78 -7.78
C ASP A 28 -9.77 7.78 -6.83
N GLU A 29 -9.50 6.48 -6.99
CA GLU A 29 -10.01 5.44 -6.10
C GLU A 29 -9.43 5.58 -4.68
N ALA A 30 -8.13 5.90 -4.53
CA ALA A 30 -7.53 6.14 -3.22
C ALA A 30 -8.24 7.29 -2.48
N ILE A 31 -8.55 8.39 -3.18
CA ILE A 31 -9.34 9.49 -2.62
C ILE A 31 -10.73 9.01 -2.19
N ALA A 32 -11.41 8.26 -3.05
CA ALA A 32 -12.74 7.73 -2.76
C ALA A 32 -12.74 6.82 -1.52
N CYS A 33 -11.72 5.97 -1.38
CA CYS A 33 -11.52 5.11 -0.21
C CYS A 33 -11.33 5.92 1.08
N MET A 34 -10.47 6.95 1.05
CA MET A 34 -10.25 7.84 2.18
C MET A 34 -11.53 8.60 2.56
N GLN A 35 -12.27 9.13 1.59
CA GLN A 35 -13.55 9.80 1.82
C GLN A 35 -14.62 8.84 2.39
N LYS A 36 -14.66 7.59 1.90
CA LYS A 36 -15.57 6.56 2.41
C LYS A 36 -15.24 6.21 3.87
N LEU A 37 -13.95 6.11 4.19
CA LEU A 37 -13.49 5.91 5.55
C LEU A 37 -13.79 7.13 6.44
N GLY A 38 -13.68 8.35 5.91
CA GLY A 38 -14.01 9.60 6.57
C GLY A 38 -15.47 9.70 7.02
N LYS A 39 -16.41 9.08 6.31
CA LYS A 39 -17.81 8.99 6.75
C LYS A 39 -17.98 8.23 8.07
N ARG A 40 -17.07 7.30 8.37
CA ARG A 40 -17.06 6.53 9.60
C ARG A 40 -16.22 7.18 10.70
N TYR A 41 -15.12 7.83 10.32
CA TYR A 41 -14.15 8.46 11.21
C TYR A 41 -14.02 9.93 10.85
N SER A 42 -14.69 10.81 11.60
CA SER A 42 -14.80 12.24 11.29
C SER A 42 -13.46 12.97 11.17
N GLN A 43 -12.40 12.48 11.82
CA GLN A 43 -11.05 13.02 11.71
C GLN A 43 -10.46 12.86 10.30
N LEU A 44 -10.91 11.82 9.57
CA LEU A 44 -10.53 11.55 8.19
C LEU A 44 -11.48 12.18 7.17
N ASP A 45 -12.54 12.84 7.62
CA ASP A 45 -13.46 13.53 6.71
C ASP A 45 -12.83 14.82 6.18
N GLY A 46 -13.02 15.07 4.88
CA GLY A 46 -12.58 16.29 4.23
C GLY A 46 -12.10 16.12 2.81
N TRP A 47 -11.48 17.20 2.33
CA TRP A 47 -10.90 17.22 0.98
C TRP A 47 -9.53 16.51 0.96
N TYR A 48 -9.28 15.80 -0.13
CA TYR A 48 -8.00 15.12 -0.40
C TYR A 48 -7.45 15.56 -1.76
N PRO A 49 -6.15 15.89 -1.85
CA PRO A 49 -5.49 16.13 -3.13
C PRO A 49 -5.33 14.81 -3.89
N LYS A 50 -5.17 14.91 -5.21
CA LYS A 50 -4.85 13.75 -6.03
C LYS A 50 -3.40 13.33 -5.78
N PRO A 51 -3.13 12.08 -5.37
CA PRO A 51 -1.78 11.56 -5.27
C PRO A 51 -1.05 11.63 -6.59
N LYS A 52 0.22 12.04 -6.56
CA LYS A 52 1.05 12.25 -7.74
C LYS A 52 2.27 11.32 -7.73
N PRO A 53 2.74 10.85 -8.89
CA PRO A 53 4.03 10.18 -8.97
C PRO A 53 5.16 11.15 -8.67
N MET A 54 6.16 10.71 -7.91
CA MET A 54 7.36 11.48 -7.67
C MET A 54 8.22 11.59 -8.91
N TYR A 55 8.72 12.80 -9.20
CA TYR A 55 9.61 13.02 -10.34
C TYR A 55 10.95 12.29 -10.22
N PHE A 56 11.49 12.16 -8.99
CA PHE A 56 12.77 11.49 -8.69
C PHE A 56 12.59 10.12 -8.05
N SER A 57 11.62 9.33 -8.53
CA SER A 57 11.29 8.02 -7.95
C SER A 57 12.48 7.05 -7.88
N ASP A 58 13.37 7.04 -8.88
CA ASP A 58 14.59 6.20 -8.87
C ASP A 58 15.54 6.58 -7.71
N PHE A 59 15.72 7.86 -7.44
CA PHE A 59 16.51 8.32 -6.29
C PHE A 59 15.85 7.95 -4.96
N MET A 60 14.52 8.06 -4.88
CA MET A 60 13.75 7.71 -3.69
C MET A 60 13.80 6.21 -3.39
N CYS A 61 13.89 5.36 -4.42
CA CYS A 61 14.14 3.92 -4.24
C CYS A 61 15.45 3.64 -3.51
N GLN A 62 16.51 4.41 -3.79
CA GLN A 62 17.79 4.26 -3.09
C GLN A 62 17.70 4.66 -1.60
N GLN A 63 16.69 5.46 -1.23
CA GLN A 63 16.42 5.87 0.14
C GLN A 63 15.34 5.00 0.81
N TYR A 64 14.86 3.93 0.15
CA TYR A 64 13.76 3.08 0.62
C TYR A 64 12.46 3.84 0.92
N MET A 65 12.22 4.97 0.23
CA MET A 65 11.02 5.78 0.43
C MET A 65 9.92 5.38 -0.54
N CYS A 66 8.77 5.00 0.02
CA CYS A 66 7.57 4.60 -0.75
C CYS A 66 6.74 5.80 -1.18
N GLY A 67 6.78 6.89 -0.42
CA GLY A 67 6.05 8.11 -0.69
C GLY A 67 6.58 9.29 0.10
N TYR A 68 5.96 10.43 -0.09
CA TYR A 68 6.27 11.67 0.63
C TYR A 68 5.07 12.62 0.59
N TYR A 69 4.64 13.09 1.72
CA TYR A 69 3.67 14.17 1.80
C TYR A 69 4.34 15.51 2.07
N PHE A 70 3.76 16.59 1.54
CA PHE A 70 4.24 17.93 1.79
C PHE A 70 3.10 18.80 2.33
N PRO A 71 3.05 19.04 3.64
CA PRO A 71 1.88 19.64 4.29
C PRO A 71 1.62 21.09 3.86
N PHE A 72 2.66 21.85 3.48
CA PHE A 72 2.49 23.24 3.08
C PHE A 72 1.81 23.42 1.72
N SER A 73 2.03 22.52 0.77
CA SER A 73 1.35 22.51 -0.52
C SER A 73 0.19 21.51 -0.57
N MET A 74 -0.03 20.77 0.51
CA MET A 74 -1.02 19.68 0.58
C MET A 74 -0.82 18.65 -0.55
N GLU A 75 0.42 18.26 -0.80
CA GLU A 75 0.74 17.26 -1.83
C GLU A 75 1.01 15.90 -1.19
N ALA A 76 0.39 14.87 -1.76
CA ALA A 76 0.68 13.47 -1.51
C ALA A 76 1.40 12.91 -2.73
N ASN A 77 2.60 12.39 -2.55
CA ASN A 77 3.44 11.87 -3.63
C ASN A 77 3.81 10.42 -3.33
N TYR A 78 3.74 9.55 -4.32
CA TYR A 78 4.14 8.16 -4.20
C TYR A 78 5.31 7.85 -5.13
N ASN A 79 6.09 6.84 -4.76
CA ASN A 79 7.19 6.36 -5.57
C ASN A 79 6.64 5.59 -6.80
N ASP A 80 6.91 6.10 -7.99
CA ASP A 80 6.35 5.53 -9.23
C ASP A 80 7.05 4.23 -9.69
N VAL A 81 8.25 3.97 -9.19
CA VAL A 81 9.03 2.76 -9.53
C VAL A 81 8.54 1.53 -8.75
N MET A 82 7.80 1.73 -7.64
CA MET A 82 7.26 0.61 -6.88
C MET A 82 6.30 -0.27 -7.69
N TYR A 83 6.16 -1.53 -7.27
CA TYR A 83 5.20 -2.44 -7.86
C TYR A 83 3.78 -1.90 -7.81
N LEU A 84 3.00 -2.15 -8.85
CA LEU A 84 1.63 -1.66 -8.98
C LEU A 84 0.76 -2.00 -7.78
N MET A 85 0.92 -3.21 -7.25
CA MET A 85 0.16 -3.72 -6.10
C MET A 85 0.43 -2.98 -4.78
N ASN A 86 1.51 -2.19 -4.70
CA ASN A 86 1.86 -1.43 -3.49
C ASN A 86 1.38 0.03 -3.57
N LYS A 87 1.13 0.53 -4.78
CA LYS A 87 0.73 1.93 -5.00
C LYS A 87 -0.55 2.32 -4.26
N PRO A 88 -1.64 1.49 -4.24
CA PRO A 88 -2.85 1.84 -3.51
C PRO A 88 -2.63 2.13 -2.02
N ALA A 89 -1.92 1.23 -1.33
CA ALA A 89 -1.63 1.42 0.09
C ALA A 89 -0.72 2.64 0.32
N ALA A 90 0.32 2.83 -0.51
CA ALA A 90 1.19 4.01 -0.42
C ALA A 90 0.42 5.32 -0.65
N MET A 91 -0.47 5.37 -1.64
CA MET A 91 -1.31 6.56 -1.87
C MET A 91 -2.19 6.87 -0.67
N CYS A 92 -2.88 5.88 -0.10
CA CYS A 92 -3.72 6.05 1.08
C CYS A 92 -2.90 6.46 2.32
N HIS A 93 -1.69 5.95 2.46
CA HIS A 93 -0.75 6.30 3.53
C HIS A 93 -0.37 7.79 3.48
N GLU A 94 0.06 8.30 2.32
CA GLU A 94 0.40 9.71 2.15
C GLU A 94 -0.80 10.63 2.36
N LEU A 95 -2.00 10.20 1.94
CA LEU A 95 -3.23 10.93 2.21
C LEU A 95 -3.58 10.96 3.70
N SER A 96 -3.18 9.95 4.48
CA SER A 96 -3.37 9.90 5.93
C SER A 96 -2.51 10.96 6.64
N HIS A 97 -1.26 11.12 6.22
CA HIS A 97 -0.39 12.16 6.72
C HIS A 97 -0.96 13.57 6.49
N LEU A 98 -1.59 13.81 5.34
CA LEU A 98 -2.24 15.10 5.05
C LEU A 98 -3.45 15.39 5.97
N ARG A 99 -3.99 14.38 6.63
CA ARG A 99 -5.04 14.51 7.66
C ARG A 99 -4.48 14.67 9.07
N GLY A 100 -3.16 14.81 9.21
CA GLY A 100 -2.49 15.05 10.48
C GLY A 100 -2.04 13.80 11.24
N TYR A 101 -2.17 12.63 10.64
CA TYR A 101 -1.64 11.39 11.21
C TYR A 101 -0.15 11.28 10.90
N ILE A 102 0.69 11.75 11.84
CA ILE A 102 2.14 11.88 11.65
C ILE A 102 2.86 10.55 11.90
N PHE A 103 2.32 9.71 12.79
CA PHE A 103 2.94 8.45 13.13
C PHE A 103 2.74 7.42 12.02
N GLU A 104 3.84 6.76 11.64
CA GLU A 104 3.88 5.80 10.53
C GLU A 104 2.96 4.59 10.74
N ASP A 105 2.87 4.09 11.97
CA ASP A 105 2.00 2.97 12.32
C ASP A 105 0.52 3.33 12.20
N GLU A 106 0.14 4.55 12.60
CA GLU A 106 -1.22 5.06 12.41
C GLU A 106 -1.55 5.24 10.92
N ALA A 107 -0.63 5.85 10.15
CA ALA A 107 -0.80 6.06 8.72
C ALA A 107 -0.91 4.74 7.95
N ASN A 108 -0.06 3.75 8.28
CA ASN A 108 -0.13 2.40 7.72
C ASN A 108 -1.45 1.70 8.05
N PHE A 109 -1.95 1.83 9.28
CA PHE A 109 -3.22 1.24 9.67
C PHE A 109 -4.41 1.90 8.97
N ILE A 110 -4.39 3.24 8.83
CA ILE A 110 -5.42 3.97 8.08
C ILE A 110 -5.38 3.58 6.60
N ALA A 111 -4.20 3.47 6.00
CA ALA A 111 -4.05 3.03 4.61
C ALA A 111 -4.64 1.64 4.38
N TYR A 112 -4.38 0.70 5.28
CA TYR A 112 -4.99 -0.63 5.27
C TYR A 112 -6.51 -0.54 5.32
N LEU A 113 -7.07 0.18 6.29
CA LEU A 113 -8.52 0.33 6.43
C LEU A 113 -9.15 1.02 5.21
N ALA A 114 -8.47 2.01 4.61
CA ALA A 114 -8.92 2.69 3.42
C ALA A 114 -8.96 1.75 2.21
N CYS A 115 -7.89 0.99 1.98
CA CYS A 115 -7.83 0.02 0.89
C CYS A 115 -8.95 -1.03 0.96
N LEU A 116 -9.38 -1.42 2.16
CA LEU A 116 -10.50 -2.34 2.35
C LEU A 116 -11.88 -1.72 2.03
N GLN A 117 -11.98 -0.40 1.85
CA GLN A 117 -13.22 0.25 1.42
C GLN A 117 -13.47 0.12 -0.08
N SER A 118 -12.45 -0.23 -0.87
CA SER A 118 -12.56 -0.42 -2.31
C SER A 118 -13.18 -1.77 -2.65
N GLU A 119 -13.93 -1.81 -3.76
CA GLU A 119 -14.37 -3.04 -4.40
C GLU A 119 -13.31 -3.59 -5.38
N ASP A 120 -12.27 -2.80 -5.70
CA ASP A 120 -11.18 -3.22 -6.56
C ASP A 120 -10.28 -4.22 -5.82
N PRO A 121 -10.11 -5.46 -6.34
CA PRO A 121 -9.26 -6.47 -5.72
C PRO A 121 -7.80 -6.05 -5.56
N ILE A 122 -7.29 -5.15 -6.41
CA ILE A 122 -5.91 -4.64 -6.32
C ILE A 122 -5.75 -3.80 -5.05
N PHE A 123 -6.73 -2.95 -4.74
CA PHE A 123 -6.73 -2.16 -3.51
C PHE A 123 -6.79 -3.05 -2.27
N GLN A 124 -7.72 -4.00 -2.24
CA GLN A 124 -7.84 -4.93 -1.12
C GLN A 124 -6.55 -5.73 -0.92
N TYR A 125 -5.97 -6.23 -2.01
CA TYR A 125 -4.70 -6.96 -1.96
C TYR A 125 -3.56 -6.08 -1.45
N SER A 126 -3.46 -4.85 -1.93
CA SER A 126 -2.48 -3.85 -1.47
C SER A 126 -2.60 -3.59 0.03
N GLY A 127 -3.83 -3.41 0.52
CA GLY A 127 -4.10 -3.24 1.94
C GLY A 127 -3.62 -4.43 2.78
N TYR A 128 -3.95 -5.65 2.39
CA TYR A 128 -3.45 -6.85 3.10
C TYR A 128 -1.94 -6.99 3.02
N LEU A 129 -1.34 -6.69 1.86
CA LEU A 129 0.11 -6.77 1.67
C LEU A 129 0.85 -5.78 2.58
N SER A 130 0.32 -4.57 2.75
CA SER A 130 0.95 -3.52 3.57
C SER A 130 1.05 -3.88 5.07
N VAL A 131 0.16 -4.74 5.58
CA VAL A 131 0.16 -5.13 7.00
C VAL A 131 0.74 -6.52 7.27
N ILE A 132 0.97 -7.34 6.24
CA ILE A 132 1.38 -8.73 6.41
C ILE A 132 2.71 -8.87 7.14
N THR A 133 3.65 -7.95 6.90
CA THR A 133 4.97 -7.95 7.55
C THR A 133 4.87 -7.71 9.05
N TYR A 134 4.00 -6.76 9.45
CA TYR A 134 3.75 -6.51 10.87
C TYR A 134 3.17 -7.74 11.56
N LEU A 135 2.19 -8.38 10.92
CA LEU A 135 1.57 -9.62 11.44
C LEU A 135 2.58 -10.77 11.53
N ILE A 136 3.43 -10.93 10.54
CA ILE A 136 4.48 -11.95 10.55
C ILE A 136 5.48 -11.66 11.67
N ASN A 137 5.94 -10.41 11.82
CA ASN A 137 6.88 -10.04 12.87
C ASN A 137 6.29 -10.24 14.27
N ASP A 138 5.02 -9.94 14.47
CA ASP A 138 4.35 -10.16 15.76
C ASP A 138 4.10 -11.65 16.02
N LEU A 139 3.81 -12.42 14.99
CA LEU A 139 3.74 -13.88 15.09
C LEU A 139 5.11 -14.46 15.48
N TYR A 140 6.21 -13.97 14.89
CA TYR A 140 7.57 -14.38 15.27
C TYR A 140 7.92 -14.08 16.72
N LYS A 141 7.42 -12.98 17.27
CA LYS A 141 7.64 -12.63 18.66
C LYS A 141 6.80 -13.47 19.65
N ALA A 142 5.59 -13.87 19.22
CA ALA A 142 4.62 -14.53 20.07
C ALA A 142 4.67 -16.05 20.01
N ALA A 143 5.10 -16.61 18.87
CA ALA A 143 5.05 -18.05 18.59
C ALA A 143 6.41 -18.72 18.81
N GLY A 144 6.40 -19.99 19.21
CA GLY A 144 7.58 -20.85 19.16
C GLY A 144 7.92 -21.28 17.72
N GLU A 145 9.11 -21.86 17.56
CA GLU A 145 9.67 -22.22 16.25
C GLU A 145 8.76 -23.19 15.47
N GLU A 146 8.05 -24.10 16.15
CA GLU A 146 7.13 -25.07 15.53
C GLU A 146 5.86 -24.40 14.98
N GLU A 147 5.28 -23.45 15.71
CA GLU A 147 4.07 -22.71 15.30
C GLU A 147 4.35 -21.82 14.09
N LEU A 148 5.56 -21.28 14.05
CA LEU A 148 6.06 -20.48 12.94
C LEU A 148 6.19 -21.29 11.63
N LEU A 149 6.74 -22.50 11.72
CA LEU A 149 6.83 -23.42 10.60
C LEU A 149 5.45 -23.84 10.09
N ALA A 150 4.48 -24.00 10.99
CA ALA A 150 3.09 -24.29 10.63
C ALA A 150 2.43 -23.11 9.90
N ALA A 151 2.61 -21.90 10.40
CA ALA A 151 2.09 -20.69 9.78
C ALA A 151 2.70 -20.44 8.38
N ARG A 152 4.01 -20.63 8.20
CA ARG A 152 4.67 -20.55 6.90
C ARG A 152 4.11 -21.54 5.87
N LYS A 153 3.72 -22.74 6.30
CA LYS A 153 3.09 -23.74 5.42
C LYS A 153 1.69 -23.32 4.99
N LEU A 154 0.95 -22.60 5.84
CA LEU A 154 -0.40 -22.10 5.54
C LEU A 154 -0.39 -20.86 4.62
N ILE A 155 0.58 -19.98 4.80
CA ILE A 155 0.71 -18.74 3.99
C ILE A 155 1.23 -19.07 2.59
N GLY A 156 1.90 -20.22 2.42
CA GLY A 156 2.56 -20.63 1.19
C GLY A 156 3.85 -19.83 0.93
N PRO A 157 4.64 -20.20 -0.09
CA PRO A 157 5.80 -19.41 -0.46
C PRO A 157 5.33 -18.08 -1.03
N MET A 158 5.52 -17.00 -0.28
CA MET A 158 5.49 -15.66 -0.86
C MET A 158 6.61 -15.59 -1.88
N LYS A 159 6.28 -15.37 -3.16
CA LYS A 159 7.29 -15.30 -4.21
C LYS A 159 8.13 -14.05 -4.02
N GLU A 160 9.40 -14.10 -4.45
CA GLU A 160 10.41 -13.05 -4.23
C GLU A 160 9.94 -11.62 -4.59
N GLY A 161 9.02 -11.46 -5.54
CA GLY A 161 8.45 -10.16 -5.89
C GLY A 161 7.40 -9.59 -4.91
N GLU A 162 6.87 -10.40 -3.99
CA GLU A 162 5.89 -9.97 -2.98
C GLU A 162 6.57 -9.55 -1.66
N VAL A 163 7.84 -9.94 -1.46
CA VAL A 163 8.60 -9.70 -0.22
C VAL A 163 9.55 -8.50 -0.34
N ALA A 164 9.85 -8.02 -1.54
CA ALA A 164 10.91 -7.03 -1.81
C ALA A 164 10.73 -5.64 -1.17
N ILE A 165 9.70 -5.42 -0.34
CA ILE A 165 9.41 -4.12 0.29
C ILE A 165 9.72 -4.11 1.79
N THR A 166 10.12 -5.24 2.35
CA THR A 166 10.16 -5.42 3.81
C THR A 166 11.55 -5.39 4.43
N ASP A 167 12.59 -5.19 3.66
CA ASP A 167 13.97 -5.06 4.14
C ASP A 167 14.39 -3.57 4.26
N GLY A 168 13.52 -2.75 4.87
CA GLY A 168 13.79 -1.37 5.21
C GLY A 168 13.57 -1.10 6.68
#